data_2479430a60cb894e073efdb099f5d715
#
_entry.id   2479430a60cb894e073efdb099f5d715
#
_cell.length_a   1.000
_cell.length_b   1.000
_cell.length_c   1.000
_cell.angle_alpha   90.00
_cell.angle_beta   90.00
_cell.angle_gamma   90.00
#
_symmetry.space_group_name_H-M   'P 1'
#
loop_
_entity.id
_entity.type
_entity.pdbx_description
1 polymer ?
#
loop_
_entity_poly.entity_id
_entity_poly.type
_entity_poly.pdbx_seq_one_letter_code
_entity_poly.pdbx_strand_id
1 'polypeptide(L)'
;MRKFCATNKLSEVKASRLSFPQKQEIFNKLCSANDYTISYIVADKQNIDNKKLFEDKNLCYNYLFSFLVKKTIKSSPEDLSILLDNHSTKVGSINSLSDYIKIKAFTQFGYQHNLQIAYTNSEHSKVVQAVDVIANAIWAHYNYGASHFYNMLTISESIRFPQNKFGQNLVIPTAPISP
;
A
#
# COMPACT_ATOMS: atom_id res chain seq x y z
N MET A 1 1.07 -17.96 -2.34
CA MET A 1 1.66 -17.38 -3.59
C MET A 1 2.49 -18.38 -4.41
N ARG A 2 3.53 -19.09 -3.86
CA ARG A 2 4.37 -20.01 -4.67
C ARG A 2 3.56 -21.07 -5.42
N LYS A 3 2.67 -21.81 -4.73
CA LYS A 3 1.79 -22.83 -5.35
C LYS A 3 0.88 -22.21 -6.43
N PHE A 4 0.31 -21.02 -6.14
CA PHE A 4 -0.53 -20.29 -7.08
C PHE A 4 0.23 -19.95 -8.38
N CYS A 5 1.45 -19.42 -8.28
CA CYS A 5 2.28 -19.13 -9.45
C CYS A 5 2.58 -20.40 -10.28
N ALA A 6 2.92 -21.49 -9.62
CA ALA A 6 3.19 -22.76 -10.31
C ALA A 6 1.95 -23.29 -11.05
N THR A 7 0.79 -23.32 -10.40
CA THR A 7 -0.47 -23.76 -10.99
C THR A 7 -0.89 -22.92 -12.19
N ASN A 8 -0.71 -21.60 -12.11
CA ASN A 8 -1.10 -20.66 -13.16
C ASN A 8 0.02 -20.36 -14.17
N LYS A 9 1.18 -21.03 -14.07
CA LYS A 9 2.37 -20.81 -14.92
C LYS A 9 2.82 -19.34 -14.97
N LEU A 10 2.78 -18.66 -13.81
CA LEU A 10 3.14 -17.26 -13.69
C LEU A 10 4.54 -17.13 -13.05
N SER A 11 5.43 -16.38 -13.68
CA SER A 11 6.72 -16.00 -13.09
C SER A 11 6.52 -14.96 -11.97
N GLU A 12 5.58 -14.04 -12.18
CA GLU A 12 5.24 -12.97 -11.28
C GLU A 12 3.71 -12.77 -11.22
N VAL A 13 3.20 -12.41 -10.04
CA VAL A 13 1.81 -11.99 -9.86
C VAL A 13 1.74 -10.47 -9.95
N LYS A 14 1.04 -9.96 -10.97
CA LYS A 14 0.68 -8.54 -11.10
C LYS A 14 -0.84 -8.40 -11.04
N ALA A 15 -1.33 -7.59 -10.14
CA ALA A 15 -2.77 -7.42 -9.90
C ALA A 15 -3.55 -7.06 -11.18
N SER A 16 -2.96 -6.23 -12.06
CA SER A 16 -3.57 -5.80 -13.32
C SER A 16 -3.72 -6.92 -14.37
N ARG A 17 -2.99 -8.04 -14.22
CA ARG A 17 -2.99 -9.18 -15.16
C ARG A 17 -3.82 -10.36 -14.65
N LEU A 18 -4.33 -10.30 -13.44
CA LEU A 18 -5.11 -11.37 -12.84
C LEU A 18 -6.57 -11.29 -13.29
N SER A 19 -7.13 -12.43 -13.68
CA SER A 19 -8.57 -12.60 -13.85
C SER A 19 -9.31 -12.58 -12.50
N PHE A 20 -10.61 -12.37 -12.52
CA PHE A 20 -11.42 -12.40 -11.30
C PHE A 20 -11.28 -13.71 -10.50
N PRO A 21 -11.35 -14.92 -11.09
CA PRO A 21 -11.16 -16.17 -10.35
C PRO A 21 -9.76 -16.28 -9.71
N GLN A 22 -8.73 -15.81 -10.40
CA GLN A 22 -7.37 -15.80 -9.87
C GLN A 22 -7.23 -14.86 -8.67
N LYS A 23 -7.82 -13.67 -8.75
CA LYS A 23 -7.90 -12.76 -7.60
C LYS A 23 -8.65 -13.42 -6.44
N GLN A 24 -9.80 -14.03 -6.70
CA GLN A 24 -10.59 -14.70 -5.67
C GLN A 24 -9.79 -15.79 -4.94
N GLU A 25 -9.02 -16.61 -5.66
CA GLU A 25 -8.15 -17.62 -5.04
C GLU A 25 -7.10 -17.00 -4.10
N ILE A 26 -6.49 -15.89 -4.53
CA ILE A 26 -5.49 -15.18 -3.70
C ILE A 26 -6.15 -14.60 -2.45
N PHE A 27 -7.30 -13.93 -2.59
CA PHE A 27 -8.00 -13.34 -1.45
C PHE A 27 -8.52 -14.39 -0.47
N ASN A 28 -9.02 -15.54 -0.95
CA ASN A 28 -9.40 -16.64 -0.07
C ASN A 28 -8.20 -17.14 0.77
N LYS A 29 -7.01 -17.21 0.16
CA LYS A 29 -5.78 -17.59 0.88
C LYS A 29 -5.32 -16.51 1.86
N LEU A 30 -5.47 -15.23 1.53
CA LEU A 30 -5.19 -14.13 2.43
C LEU A 30 -6.13 -14.17 3.65
N CYS A 31 -7.43 -14.34 3.43
CA CYS A 31 -8.41 -14.43 4.52
C CYS A 31 -8.18 -15.63 5.46
N SER A 32 -7.53 -16.68 4.98
CA SER A 32 -7.21 -17.87 5.79
C SER A 32 -5.92 -17.72 6.61
N ALA A 33 -5.13 -16.68 6.35
CA ALA A 33 -3.90 -16.40 7.08
C ALA A 33 -4.20 -15.42 8.24
N ASN A 34 -3.63 -15.67 9.42
CA ASN A 34 -3.91 -14.90 10.63
C ASN A 34 -2.69 -14.13 11.17
N ASP A 35 -1.57 -14.18 10.45
CA ASP A 35 -0.26 -13.70 10.89
C ASP A 35 0.16 -12.39 10.23
N TYR A 36 -0.80 -11.61 9.72
CA TYR A 36 -0.53 -10.32 9.11
C TYR A 36 -1.59 -9.28 9.48
N THR A 37 -1.20 -8.02 9.35
CA THR A 37 -2.10 -6.87 9.44
C THR A 37 -1.99 -6.02 8.19
N ILE A 38 -3.07 -5.33 7.83
CA ILE A 38 -3.10 -4.41 6.69
C ILE A 38 -3.30 -2.99 7.20
N SER A 39 -2.32 -2.14 6.92
CA SER A 39 -2.44 -0.69 7.09
C SER A 39 -2.19 -0.01 5.75
N TYR A 40 -3.00 0.97 5.39
CA TYR A 40 -2.82 1.69 4.14
C TYR A 40 -3.08 3.18 4.27
N ILE A 41 -2.58 3.93 3.30
CA ILE A 41 -2.90 5.34 3.11
C ILE A 41 -3.49 5.55 1.72
N VAL A 42 -4.58 6.30 1.65
CA VAL A 42 -5.16 6.75 0.38
C VAL A 42 -5.16 8.26 0.33
N ALA A 43 -4.76 8.80 -0.83
CA ALA A 43 -4.69 10.24 -1.06
C ALA A 43 -5.75 10.69 -2.06
N ASP A 44 -6.60 11.61 -1.62
CA ASP A 44 -7.53 12.32 -2.48
C ASP A 44 -6.84 13.54 -3.10
N LYS A 45 -6.30 13.34 -4.29
CA LYS A 45 -5.50 14.35 -4.98
C LYS A 45 -6.29 15.61 -5.36
N GLN A 46 -7.62 15.51 -5.48
CA GLN A 46 -8.46 16.64 -5.86
C GLN A 46 -8.61 17.66 -4.73
N ASN A 47 -8.59 17.16 -3.48
CA ASN A 47 -8.80 17.95 -2.27
C ASN A 47 -7.52 18.36 -1.54
N ILE A 48 -6.36 18.27 -2.20
CA ILE A 48 -5.09 18.69 -1.63
C ILE A 48 -4.78 20.12 -2.03
N ASP A 49 -4.58 20.99 -1.02
CA ASP A 49 -4.33 22.43 -1.23
C ASP A 49 -2.99 22.68 -1.93
N ASN A 50 -1.93 22.04 -1.47
CA ASN A 50 -0.60 22.19 -2.05
C ASN A 50 -0.35 21.18 -3.16
N LYS A 51 -0.73 21.56 -4.38
CA LYS A 51 -0.56 20.72 -5.58
C LYS A 51 0.91 20.43 -5.89
N LYS A 52 1.86 21.26 -5.48
CA LYS A 52 3.29 21.04 -5.69
C LYS A 52 3.79 19.75 -5.07
N LEU A 53 3.16 19.29 -3.98
CA LEU A 53 3.48 18.00 -3.37
C LEU A 53 3.27 16.82 -4.36
N PHE A 54 2.36 16.96 -5.32
CA PHE A 54 1.98 15.93 -6.28
C PHE A 54 2.61 16.07 -7.65
N GLU A 55 3.30 17.17 -7.91
CA GLU A 55 4.10 17.36 -9.13
C GLU A 55 5.29 16.38 -9.13
N ASP A 56 5.90 16.16 -7.98
CA ASP A 56 6.92 15.12 -7.80
C ASP A 56 6.31 13.88 -7.12
N LYS A 57 6.16 12.82 -7.90
CA LYS A 57 5.60 11.54 -7.43
C LYS A 57 6.42 10.92 -6.29
N ASN A 58 7.73 11.09 -6.30
CA ASN A 58 8.63 10.53 -5.29
C ASN A 58 8.51 11.31 -3.99
N LEU A 59 8.45 12.64 -4.08
CA LEU A 59 8.23 13.49 -2.90
C LEU A 59 6.89 13.17 -2.24
N CYS A 60 5.83 13.06 -3.03
CA CYS A 60 4.51 12.66 -2.56
C CYS A 60 4.54 11.28 -1.89
N TYR A 61 5.14 10.29 -2.54
CA TYR A 61 5.25 8.94 -2.01
C TYR A 61 5.99 8.92 -0.67
N ASN A 62 7.17 9.55 -0.61
CA ASN A 62 7.99 9.62 0.60
C ASN A 62 7.23 10.28 1.76
N TYR A 63 6.54 11.38 1.47
CA TYR A 63 5.74 12.10 2.45
C TYR A 63 4.60 11.23 3.00
N LEU A 64 3.79 10.64 2.12
CA LEU A 64 2.67 9.78 2.51
C LEU A 64 3.16 8.52 3.24
N PHE A 65 4.22 7.90 2.75
CA PHE A 65 4.80 6.72 3.39
C PHE A 65 5.25 6.99 4.82
N SER A 66 5.75 8.21 5.10
CA SER A 66 6.14 8.58 6.47
C SER A 66 5.00 8.50 7.49
N PHE A 67 3.74 8.69 7.08
CA PHE A 67 2.59 8.53 7.98
C PHE A 67 2.34 7.06 8.34
N LEU A 68 2.47 6.14 7.38
CA LEU A 68 2.38 4.71 7.66
C LEU A 68 3.49 4.27 8.62
N VAL A 69 4.73 4.67 8.36
CA VAL A 69 5.86 4.36 9.25
C VAL A 69 5.64 4.91 10.65
N LYS A 70 5.18 6.15 10.79
CA LYS A 70 4.85 6.74 12.10
C LYS A 70 3.86 5.90 12.88
N LYS A 71 2.84 5.38 12.19
CA LYS A 71 1.83 4.52 12.81
C LYS A 71 2.41 3.16 13.21
N THR A 72 3.13 2.52 12.30
CA THR A 72 3.78 1.22 12.55
C THR A 72 4.72 1.30 13.75
N ILE A 73 5.56 2.34 13.82
CA ILE A 73 6.47 2.56 14.94
C ILE A 73 5.73 2.69 16.29
N LYS A 74 4.58 3.37 16.30
CA LYS A 74 3.79 3.52 17.53
C LYS A 74 3.15 2.23 18.01
N SER A 75 2.85 1.31 17.10
CA SER A 75 2.24 0.01 17.40
C SER A 75 3.26 -1.12 17.58
N SER A 76 4.54 -0.88 17.26
CA SER A 76 5.60 -1.89 17.30
C SER A 76 6.77 -1.38 18.15
N PRO A 77 6.84 -1.80 19.42
CA PRO A 77 7.90 -1.36 20.34
C PRO A 77 9.23 -2.11 20.15
N GLU A 78 9.42 -2.84 19.07
CA GLU A 78 10.56 -3.70 18.78
C GLU A 78 11.27 -3.25 17.50
N ASP A 79 12.37 -3.93 17.16
CA ASP A 79 13.10 -3.74 15.91
C ASP A 79 12.18 -3.88 14.70
N LEU A 80 12.29 -2.95 13.76
CA LEU A 80 11.42 -2.90 12.58
C LEU A 80 12.24 -3.11 11.29
N SER A 81 11.82 -4.06 10.49
CA SER A 81 12.35 -4.27 9.14
C SER A 81 11.28 -3.94 8.10
N ILE A 82 11.59 -3.00 7.21
CA ILE A 82 10.70 -2.55 6.13
C ILE A 82 11.28 -3.02 4.80
N LEU A 83 10.47 -3.75 4.04
CA LEU A 83 10.79 -4.19 2.70
C LEU A 83 9.96 -3.42 1.67
N LEU A 84 10.63 -2.70 0.78
CA LEU A 84 10.00 -1.85 -0.24
C LEU A 84 10.16 -2.46 -1.64
N ASP A 85 9.14 -2.25 -2.50
CA ASP A 85 9.27 -2.56 -3.92
C ASP A 85 10.20 -1.56 -4.60
N ASN A 86 11.21 -2.08 -5.30
CA ASN A 86 12.22 -1.28 -6.02
C ASN A 86 11.63 -0.46 -7.17
N HIS A 87 10.50 -0.88 -7.75
CA HIS A 87 9.85 -0.16 -8.85
C HIS A 87 9.12 1.11 -8.42
N SER A 88 8.78 1.25 -7.14
CA SER A 88 8.11 2.44 -6.62
C SER A 88 9.04 3.66 -6.53
N THR A 89 10.34 3.44 -6.58
CA THR A 89 11.36 4.46 -6.33
C THR A 89 12.26 4.67 -7.53
N LYS A 90 11.76 5.34 -8.57
CA LYS A 90 12.63 5.98 -9.56
C LYS A 90 13.26 7.24 -8.94
N VAL A 91 14.06 7.06 -7.92
CA VAL A 91 14.72 8.15 -7.22
C VAL A 91 16.14 8.25 -7.73
N GLY A 92 16.63 9.46 -7.94
CA GLY A 92 18.03 9.73 -8.25
C GLY A 92 19.02 9.26 -7.17
N SER A 93 18.48 8.80 -6.02
CA SER A 93 19.20 8.12 -4.96
C SER A 93 18.28 7.11 -4.28
N ILE A 94 18.62 5.82 -4.38
CA ILE A 94 17.93 4.71 -3.69
C ILE A 94 17.91 4.94 -2.16
N ASN A 95 18.90 5.62 -1.62
CA ASN A 95 19.03 5.86 -0.19
C ASN A 95 18.16 7.02 0.31
N SER A 96 17.67 7.90 -0.55
CA SER A 96 16.97 9.13 -0.13
C SER A 96 15.70 8.87 0.68
N LEU A 97 14.90 7.86 0.33
CA LEU A 97 13.72 7.49 1.12
C LEU A 97 14.13 6.82 2.43
N SER A 98 15.09 5.89 2.40
CA SER A 98 15.58 5.23 3.60
C SER A 98 16.11 6.24 4.61
N ASP A 99 16.95 7.17 4.17
CA ASP A 99 17.53 8.20 5.02
C ASP A 99 16.47 9.18 5.56
N TYR A 100 15.55 9.61 4.70
CA TYR A 100 14.42 10.44 5.10
C TYR A 100 13.56 9.79 6.19
N ILE A 101 13.23 8.51 6.03
CA ILE A 101 12.42 7.77 7.01
C ILE A 101 13.19 7.55 8.30
N LYS A 102 14.47 7.19 8.25
CA LYS A 102 15.31 7.03 9.43
C LYS A 102 15.45 8.33 10.22
N ILE A 103 15.72 9.44 9.53
CA ILE A 103 15.77 10.76 10.17
C ILE A 103 14.46 11.04 10.90
N LYS A 104 13.30 10.89 10.21
CA LYS A 104 12.00 11.11 10.85
C LYS A 104 11.73 10.17 12.02
N ALA A 105 12.05 8.89 11.86
CA ALA A 105 11.84 7.90 12.90
C ALA A 105 12.58 8.26 14.19
N PHE A 106 13.87 8.60 14.08
CA PHE A 106 14.70 8.86 15.24
C PHE A 106 14.51 10.27 15.81
N THR A 107 14.27 11.29 14.96
CA THR A 107 14.19 12.69 15.44
C THR A 107 12.78 13.17 15.73
N GLN A 108 11.76 12.69 14.99
CA GLN A 108 10.39 13.20 15.10
C GLN A 108 9.41 12.20 15.71
N PHE A 109 9.65 10.89 15.52
CA PHE A 109 8.73 9.86 16.01
C PHE A 109 9.20 9.24 17.33
N GLY A 110 10.42 9.56 17.78
CA GLY A 110 10.98 9.08 19.06
C GLY A 110 11.30 7.59 19.06
N TYR A 111 11.55 6.99 17.89
CA TYR A 111 11.87 5.59 17.78
C TYR A 111 13.29 5.29 18.28
N GLN A 112 13.42 4.32 19.18
CA GLN A 112 14.69 4.00 19.84
C GLN A 112 15.24 2.62 19.49
N HIS A 113 14.54 1.88 18.65
CA HIS A 113 14.92 0.53 18.23
C HIS A 113 15.57 0.54 16.84
N ASN A 114 16.09 -0.60 16.42
CA ASN A 114 16.72 -0.72 15.11
C ASN A 114 15.68 -0.63 13.99
N LEU A 115 15.97 0.19 12.97
CA LEU A 115 15.15 0.37 11.78
C LEU A 115 15.93 -0.01 10.53
N GLN A 116 15.57 -1.13 9.93
CA GLN A 116 16.13 -1.59 8.66
C GLN A 116 15.15 -1.30 7.53
N ILE A 117 15.65 -0.72 6.43
CA ILE A 117 14.86 -0.48 5.21
C ILE A 117 15.62 -1.09 4.04
N ALA A 118 15.02 -2.05 3.39
CA ALA A 118 15.57 -2.76 2.25
C ALA A 118 14.64 -2.64 1.03
N TYR A 119 15.22 -2.74 -0.14
CA TYR A 119 14.50 -2.74 -1.42
C TYR A 119 14.60 -4.12 -2.07
N THR A 120 13.53 -4.55 -2.70
CA THR A 120 13.48 -5.81 -3.43
C THR A 120 12.78 -5.65 -4.77
N ASN A 121 13.15 -6.48 -5.73
CA ASN A 121 12.36 -6.61 -6.94
C ASN A 121 11.12 -7.48 -6.64
N SER A 122 9.94 -7.03 -7.06
CA SER A 122 8.67 -7.73 -6.88
C SER A 122 8.71 -9.17 -7.41
N GLU A 123 9.47 -9.45 -8.48
CA GLU A 123 9.65 -10.81 -9.01
C GLU A 123 10.21 -11.78 -7.98
N HIS A 124 11.06 -11.32 -7.08
CA HIS A 124 11.72 -12.13 -6.06
C HIS A 124 10.97 -12.19 -4.73
N SER A 125 9.99 -11.30 -4.50
CA SER A 125 9.27 -11.23 -3.24
C SER A 125 7.77 -11.52 -3.38
N LYS A 126 7.34 -12.67 -2.90
CA LYS A 126 5.91 -13.04 -2.88
C LYS A 126 5.09 -12.18 -1.92
N VAL A 127 5.71 -11.60 -0.90
CA VAL A 127 5.07 -10.64 0.00
C VAL A 127 4.77 -9.34 -0.75
N VAL A 128 5.73 -8.79 -1.47
CA VAL A 128 5.53 -7.57 -2.27
C VAL A 128 4.48 -7.80 -3.35
N GLN A 129 4.44 -8.97 -4.00
CA GLN A 129 3.38 -9.32 -4.95
C GLN A 129 1.99 -9.40 -4.28
N ALA A 130 1.91 -9.90 -3.04
CA ALA A 130 0.64 -9.89 -2.30
C ALA A 130 0.19 -8.47 -1.96
N VAL A 131 1.12 -7.60 -1.57
CA VAL A 131 0.84 -6.18 -1.31
C VAL A 131 0.32 -5.47 -2.57
N ASP A 132 0.86 -5.76 -3.77
CA ASP A 132 0.34 -5.21 -5.04
C ASP A 132 -1.12 -5.61 -5.28
N VAL A 133 -1.48 -6.87 -5.03
CA VAL A 133 -2.87 -7.34 -5.17
C VAL A 133 -3.81 -6.67 -4.16
N ILE A 134 -3.37 -6.51 -2.91
CA ILE A 134 -4.11 -5.81 -1.86
C ILE A 134 -4.30 -4.33 -2.23
N ALA A 135 -3.21 -3.65 -2.63
CA ALA A 135 -3.25 -2.25 -3.03
C ALA A 135 -4.19 -2.01 -4.22
N ASN A 136 -4.22 -2.94 -5.18
CA ASN A 136 -5.15 -2.89 -6.32
C ASN A 136 -6.62 -3.00 -5.87
N ALA A 137 -6.93 -3.85 -4.90
CA ALA A 137 -8.30 -3.97 -4.37
C ALA A 137 -8.73 -2.69 -3.63
N ILE A 138 -7.84 -2.12 -2.83
CA ILE A 138 -8.08 -0.85 -2.14
C ILE A 138 -8.30 0.27 -3.17
N TRP A 139 -7.43 0.36 -4.19
CA TRP A 139 -7.57 1.34 -5.26
C TRP A 139 -8.88 1.19 -6.04
N ALA A 140 -9.29 -0.04 -6.37
CA ALA A 140 -10.54 -0.30 -7.08
C ALA A 140 -11.77 0.10 -6.25
N HIS A 141 -11.73 -0.11 -4.93
CA HIS A 141 -12.77 0.34 -4.02
C HIS A 141 -12.94 1.87 -4.06
N TYR A 142 -11.85 2.63 -3.93
CA TYR A 142 -11.94 4.09 -3.87
C TYR A 142 -12.19 4.76 -5.23
N ASN A 143 -11.73 4.16 -6.33
CA ASN A 143 -11.86 4.80 -7.66
C ASN A 143 -13.11 4.35 -8.43
N TYR A 144 -13.60 3.13 -8.18
CA TYR A 144 -14.70 2.55 -8.98
C TYR A 144 -15.85 2.02 -8.13
N GLY A 145 -15.79 2.10 -6.80
CA GLY A 145 -16.77 1.48 -5.93
C GLY A 145 -16.74 -0.05 -5.94
N ALA A 146 -15.74 -0.66 -6.58
CA ALA A 146 -15.60 -2.11 -6.69
C ALA A 146 -15.09 -2.72 -5.38
N SER A 147 -16.01 -2.99 -4.46
CA SER A 147 -15.69 -3.31 -3.06
C SER A 147 -15.55 -4.81 -2.77
N HIS A 148 -15.81 -5.69 -3.74
CA HIS A 148 -15.83 -7.15 -3.49
C HIS A 148 -14.56 -7.63 -2.78
N PHE A 149 -13.38 -7.40 -3.35
CA PHE A 149 -12.11 -7.82 -2.75
C PHE A 149 -11.68 -6.96 -1.55
N TYR A 150 -12.05 -5.69 -1.54
CA TYR A 150 -11.81 -4.81 -0.41
C TYR A 150 -12.51 -5.32 0.86
N ASN A 151 -13.77 -5.75 0.75
CA ASN A 151 -14.57 -6.27 1.86
C ASN A 151 -14.06 -7.62 2.40
N MET A 152 -13.19 -8.31 1.68
CA MET A 152 -12.52 -9.53 2.12
C MET A 152 -11.28 -9.25 2.98
N LEU A 153 -10.77 -8.01 3.02
CA LEU A 153 -9.56 -7.65 3.74
C LEU A 153 -9.85 -7.35 5.22
N THR A 154 -9.01 -7.88 6.09
CA THR A 154 -8.97 -7.45 7.50
C THR A 154 -8.03 -6.25 7.62
N ILE A 155 -8.62 -5.06 7.64
CA ILE A 155 -7.88 -3.80 7.70
C ILE A 155 -7.73 -3.39 9.15
N SER A 156 -6.49 -3.27 9.63
CA SER A 156 -6.20 -2.78 10.98
C SER A 156 -6.18 -1.26 11.04
N GLU A 157 -5.73 -0.61 9.97
CA GLU A 157 -5.68 0.85 9.93
C GLU A 157 -5.81 1.41 8.52
N SER A 158 -6.55 2.52 8.40
CA SER A 158 -6.64 3.29 7.16
C SER A 158 -6.38 4.77 7.43
N ILE A 159 -5.49 5.36 6.65
CA ILE A 159 -5.20 6.80 6.69
C ILE A 159 -5.79 7.43 5.43
N ARG A 160 -6.64 8.44 5.62
CA ARG A 160 -7.21 9.24 4.52
C ARG A 160 -6.51 10.59 4.48
N PHE A 161 -5.96 10.96 3.33
CA PHE A 161 -5.25 12.22 3.16
C PHE A 161 -5.84 13.07 2.05
N PRO A 162 -6.10 14.36 2.25
CA PRO A 162 -6.03 15.11 3.51
C PRO A 162 -7.18 14.74 4.46
N GLN A 163 -6.90 14.60 5.76
CA GLN A 163 -7.88 14.09 6.72
C GLN A 163 -9.18 14.92 6.75
N ASN A 164 -9.06 16.24 6.70
CA ASN A 164 -10.21 17.14 6.86
C ASN A 164 -11.01 17.39 5.58
N LYS A 165 -10.48 16.99 4.42
CA LYS A 165 -11.09 17.30 3.10
C LYS A 165 -11.28 16.05 2.23
N PHE A 166 -10.98 14.87 2.75
CA PHE A 166 -11.07 13.63 1.99
C PHE A 166 -12.51 13.37 1.56
N GLY A 167 -12.71 13.16 0.26
CA GLY A 167 -14.01 12.81 -0.31
C GLY A 167 -15.02 13.96 -0.42
N GLN A 168 -14.65 15.19 -0.13
CA GLN A 168 -15.59 16.32 -0.20
C GLN A 168 -16.18 16.55 -1.60
N ASN A 169 -15.49 16.08 -2.67
CA ASN A 169 -15.91 16.21 -4.06
C ASN A 169 -16.05 14.84 -4.77
N LEU A 170 -16.00 13.73 -4.02
CA LEU A 170 -16.22 12.42 -4.60
C LEU A 170 -17.69 12.27 -4.97
N VAL A 171 -18.02 12.54 -6.24
CA VAL A 171 -19.23 12.00 -6.84
C VAL A 171 -18.99 10.49 -6.97
N ILE A 172 -19.46 9.72 -6.02
CA ILE A 172 -19.51 8.26 -6.15
C ILE A 172 -20.42 8.00 -7.35
N PRO A 173 -19.93 7.42 -8.47
CA PRO A 173 -20.82 7.01 -9.53
C PRO A 173 -21.81 6.00 -8.90
N THR A 174 -23.06 6.41 -8.78
CA THR A 174 -24.13 5.45 -8.49
C THR A 174 -24.12 4.50 -9.69
N ALA A 175 -23.71 3.26 -9.46
CA ALA A 175 -23.81 2.21 -10.47
C ALA A 175 -25.27 2.22 -10.97
N PRO A 176 -25.52 2.23 -12.30
CA PRO A 176 -26.86 2.08 -12.79
C PRO A 176 -27.39 0.76 -12.25
N ILE A 177 -28.49 0.81 -11.53
CA ILE A 177 -29.27 -0.34 -11.16
C ILE A 177 -29.77 -0.88 -12.50
N SER A 178 -29.13 -1.91 -13.02
CA SER A 178 -29.63 -2.63 -14.18
C SER A 178 -30.89 -3.36 -13.76
N PRO A 179 -31.96 -3.27 -14.55
CA PRO A 179 -33.22 -3.94 -14.29
C PRO A 179 -33.12 -5.46 -14.38
#